data_8bb7d28f41e57358fba3e951b20d0260
#
_entry.id   8bb7d28f41e57358fba3e951b20d0260
#
_cell.length_a   1.000
_cell.length_b   1.000
_cell.length_c   1.000
_cell.angle_alpha   90.00
_cell.angle_beta   90.00
_cell.angle_gamma   90.00
#
_symmetry.space_group_name_H-M   'P 1'
#
loop_
_entity.id
_entity.type
_entity.pdbx_description
1 polymer ?
#
loop_
_entity_poly.entity_id
_entity_poly.type
_entity_poly.pdbx_seq_one_letter_code
_entity_poly.pdbx_strand_id
1 'polypeptide(L)'
;MNLKGSSFIAKDTTGLTVTGNIKVESAVNSYENESKSTSKGFMSSKNSYKNSHAEENSASNLMLGENAVILGDVNSIGSNVVLGDNTYIGGKLTTDAQQLHNSYFEENKKKGFSGGISHGTASLSYGKSQNSYDEKSTINAGSNLQIGDSSVLNKGAEITATNFEYGNIQINNGDVKYGARIDTRDVHTESKSSSFGISAGINSPILDRAKQAENAVKQVKDGDTAGGAMTAINAVTGTIKGLADNQGTRQTNYDANGSVGKQGVKNASANNNFYANIGVNAGISKSKSSSDSHTESAVITTMKPTDGNSSITYNNVKNIEYQGTQAQGGTFVYNNVENIRKEAVELHNSSNSSSSSKGINASATVGYGHKMQTTGNGGSISASKSNQNTEETMYQNGNFANVNEVHNNTGSMLLNGFNQEGGKITGNIGKVEVISRQNTSTTTGSSKGMSVGVSSQVLKEFQHQ
;
A
#
# COMPACT_ATOMS: atom_id res chain seq x y z
N MET A 1 2.53 20.34 37.97
CA MET A 1 3.78 19.72 37.47
C MET A 1 3.70 19.59 35.97
N ASN A 2 4.72 19.97 35.21
CA ASN A 2 4.75 19.79 33.75
C ASN A 2 6.04 19.06 33.34
N LEU A 3 5.91 17.95 32.67
CA LEU A 3 7.00 17.16 32.07
C LEU A 3 6.84 17.18 30.57
N LYS A 4 7.92 17.45 29.82
CA LYS A 4 7.95 17.37 28.37
C LYS A 4 9.29 16.78 27.90
N GLY A 5 9.27 15.59 27.29
CA GLY A 5 10.47 14.88 26.89
C GLY A 5 11.43 14.60 28.05
N SER A 6 10.91 14.40 29.27
CA SER A 6 11.70 14.35 30.50
C SER A 6 11.16 13.30 31.48
N SER A 7 11.94 13.00 32.53
CA SER A 7 11.56 11.98 33.51
C SER A 7 11.53 12.57 34.92
N PHE A 8 10.50 12.22 35.68
CA PHE A 8 10.39 12.44 37.12
C PHE A 8 10.04 11.11 37.80
N ILE A 9 10.93 10.62 38.63
CA ILE A 9 10.82 9.33 39.28
C ILE A 9 11.02 9.51 40.78
N ALA A 10 9.96 9.28 41.55
CA ALA A 10 9.97 9.30 43.02
C ALA A 10 9.46 7.91 43.49
N LYS A 11 10.35 7.14 44.10
CA LYS A 11 10.02 5.75 44.57
C LYS A 11 9.22 5.75 45.87
N ASP A 12 9.38 6.76 46.70
CA ASP A 12 8.59 6.99 47.93
C ASP A 12 7.93 8.36 47.84
N THR A 13 6.61 8.35 47.86
CA THR A 13 5.77 9.55 47.77
C THR A 13 4.88 9.71 49.01
N THR A 14 5.21 9.00 50.10
CA THR A 14 4.50 9.13 51.38
C THR A 14 4.54 10.58 51.85
N GLY A 15 3.36 11.17 52.05
CA GLY A 15 3.22 12.59 52.41
C GLY A 15 3.34 13.57 51.22
N LEU A 16 3.50 13.11 49.99
CA LEU A 16 3.45 13.96 48.80
C LEU A 16 2.02 14.38 48.51
N THR A 17 1.76 15.68 48.46
CA THR A 17 0.51 16.24 47.95
C THR A 17 0.78 17.20 46.82
N VAL A 18 0.28 16.89 45.62
CA VAL A 18 0.29 17.78 44.45
C VAL A 18 -1.04 18.53 44.41
N THR A 19 -1.04 19.82 44.73
CA THR A 19 -2.28 20.63 44.81
C THR A 19 -2.83 21.05 43.44
N GLY A 20 -1.99 21.10 42.42
CA GLY A 20 -2.35 21.48 41.07
C GLY A 20 -2.33 20.29 40.11
N ASN A 21 -2.49 20.58 38.82
CA ASN A 21 -2.52 19.58 37.77
C ASN A 21 -1.13 19.00 37.45
N ILE A 22 -1.10 17.75 37.00
CA ILE A 22 0.07 17.10 36.44
C ILE A 22 -0.13 16.97 34.94
N LYS A 23 0.86 17.38 34.15
CA LYS A 23 0.90 17.26 32.69
C LYS A 23 2.17 16.53 32.28
N VAL A 24 2.02 15.43 31.56
CA VAL A 24 3.11 14.54 31.11
C VAL A 24 3.02 14.42 29.59
N GLU A 25 3.78 15.20 28.87
CA GLU A 25 3.77 15.23 27.42
C GLU A 25 5.08 14.70 26.87
N SER A 26 4.99 13.95 25.80
CA SER A 26 6.17 13.61 25.01
C SER A 26 6.73 14.84 24.29
N ALA A 27 8.01 14.78 23.94
CA ALA A 27 8.58 15.62 22.91
C ALA A 27 8.51 14.93 21.56
N VAL A 28 8.41 15.70 20.50
CA VAL A 28 8.45 15.19 19.12
C VAL A 28 9.77 15.61 18.51
N ASN A 29 10.57 14.61 18.09
CA ASN A 29 11.77 14.83 17.29
C ASN A 29 11.39 14.78 15.81
N SER A 30 11.92 15.70 15.02
CA SER A 30 11.61 15.85 13.61
C SER A 30 12.89 15.72 12.78
N TYR A 31 12.83 14.94 11.70
CA TYR A 31 13.92 14.65 10.79
C TYR A 31 13.50 14.97 9.36
N GLU A 32 14.33 15.74 8.66
CA GLU A 32 14.12 16.02 7.24
C GLU A 32 15.31 15.52 6.43
N ASN A 33 15.02 14.91 5.29
CA ASN A 33 16.03 14.45 4.37
C ASN A 33 15.63 14.77 2.93
N GLU A 34 16.51 15.48 2.21
CA GLU A 34 16.32 15.81 0.81
C GLU A 34 17.51 15.27 0.00
N SER A 35 17.22 14.61 -1.11
CA SER A 35 18.24 14.09 -2.03
C SER A 35 17.89 14.39 -3.48
N LYS A 36 18.83 14.94 -4.21
CA LYS A 36 18.76 15.21 -5.65
C LYS A 36 19.90 14.50 -6.37
N SER A 37 19.59 13.73 -7.39
CA SER A 37 20.58 13.07 -8.24
C SER A 37 20.27 13.32 -9.70
N THR A 38 21.29 13.70 -10.46
CA THR A 38 21.21 13.87 -11.91
C THR A 38 22.33 13.10 -12.56
N SER A 39 21.99 12.19 -13.45
CA SER A 39 22.94 11.48 -14.30
C SER A 39 22.68 11.84 -15.77
N LYS A 40 23.72 12.21 -16.48
CA LYS A 40 23.68 12.53 -17.92
C LYS A 40 24.66 11.61 -18.63
N GLY A 41 24.14 10.84 -19.59
CA GLY A 41 24.92 10.03 -20.50
C GLY A 41 24.88 10.62 -21.91
N PHE A 42 25.59 10.02 -22.83
CA PHE A 42 25.46 10.35 -24.25
C PHE A 42 24.02 10.07 -24.69
N MET A 43 23.29 11.12 -25.08
CA MET A 43 21.89 11.07 -25.53
C MET A 43 20.86 10.60 -24.48
N SER A 44 21.20 10.60 -23.19
CA SER A 44 20.26 10.22 -22.11
C SER A 44 20.43 11.07 -20.85
N SER A 45 19.35 11.23 -20.08
CA SER A 45 19.41 11.80 -18.75
C SER A 45 18.43 11.11 -17.78
N LYS A 46 18.84 11.02 -16.53
CA LYS A 46 18.04 10.53 -15.42
C LYS A 46 18.13 11.54 -14.28
N ASN A 47 16.99 11.96 -13.77
CA ASN A 47 16.86 12.81 -12.59
C ASN A 47 16.07 12.06 -11.54
N SER A 48 16.55 12.07 -10.30
CA SER A 48 15.85 11.53 -9.15
C SER A 48 15.79 12.61 -8.07
N TYR A 49 14.63 12.81 -7.51
CA TYR A 49 14.37 13.69 -6.38
C TYR A 49 13.68 12.90 -5.29
N LYS A 50 14.15 13.02 -4.04
CA LYS A 50 13.54 12.42 -2.86
C LYS A 50 13.46 13.47 -1.77
N ASN A 51 12.36 13.50 -1.06
CA ASN A 51 12.16 14.30 0.15
C ASN A 51 11.41 13.44 1.16
N SER A 52 11.85 13.47 2.42
CA SER A 52 11.16 12.79 3.51
C SER A 52 11.17 13.64 4.76
N HIS A 53 10.05 13.61 5.45
CA HIS A 53 9.87 14.14 6.79
C HIS A 53 9.41 13.00 7.69
N ALA A 54 10.07 12.82 8.84
CA ALA A 54 9.71 11.82 9.83
C ALA A 54 9.70 12.44 11.22
N GLU A 55 8.68 12.11 11.98
CA GLU A 55 8.55 12.48 13.39
C GLU A 55 8.67 11.24 14.29
N GLU A 56 9.30 11.40 15.42
CA GLU A 56 9.50 10.34 16.42
C GLU A 56 9.06 10.83 17.79
N ASN A 57 8.32 9.97 18.50
CA ASN A 57 7.86 10.24 19.86
C ASN A 57 8.99 10.01 20.87
N SER A 58 9.32 11.05 21.64
CA SER A 58 10.20 10.96 22.82
C SER A 58 9.36 11.08 24.08
N ALA A 59 8.95 9.93 24.62
CA ALA A 59 8.06 9.85 25.77
C ALA A 59 8.65 10.48 27.03
N SER A 60 7.82 11.19 27.80
CA SER A 60 8.12 11.53 29.19
C SER A 60 7.82 10.35 30.12
N ASN A 61 8.49 10.30 31.26
CA ASN A 61 8.24 9.27 32.28
C ASN A 61 7.91 9.93 33.62
N LEU A 62 6.71 9.66 34.11
CA LEU A 62 6.29 9.98 35.46
C LEU A 62 6.18 8.69 36.26
N MET A 63 6.88 8.61 37.38
CA MET A 63 6.71 7.53 38.34
C MET A 63 6.54 8.14 39.73
N LEU A 64 5.38 7.90 40.31
CA LEU A 64 5.10 8.21 41.72
C LEU A 64 4.96 6.88 42.49
N GLY A 65 5.60 6.79 43.64
CA GLY A 65 5.49 5.62 44.50
C GLY A 65 4.13 5.56 45.21
N GLU A 66 4.11 4.90 46.36
CA GLU A 66 2.89 4.70 47.13
C GLU A 66 2.39 5.97 47.82
N ASN A 67 1.10 6.03 48.10
CA ASN A 67 0.44 7.05 48.95
C ASN A 67 0.49 8.47 48.37
N ALA A 68 0.65 8.65 47.08
CA ALA A 68 0.62 9.95 46.44
C ALA A 68 -0.80 10.56 46.45
N VAL A 69 -0.93 11.85 46.78
CA VAL A 69 -2.18 12.60 46.71
C VAL A 69 -2.08 13.66 45.63
N ILE A 70 -2.92 13.62 44.62
CA ILE A 70 -3.01 14.58 43.53
C ILE A 70 -4.39 15.21 43.55
N LEU A 71 -4.51 16.48 43.89
CA LEU A 71 -5.81 17.16 44.02
C LEU A 71 -6.35 17.63 42.65
N GLY A 72 -5.46 17.91 41.72
CA GLY A 72 -5.80 18.34 40.35
C GLY A 72 -5.97 17.21 39.37
N ASP A 73 -6.03 17.58 38.08
CA ASP A 73 -6.11 16.62 36.96
C ASP A 73 -4.75 16.02 36.63
N VAL A 74 -4.76 14.81 36.08
CA VAL A 74 -3.57 14.16 35.51
C VAL A 74 -3.78 13.98 34.02
N ASN A 75 -2.94 14.60 33.20
CA ASN A 75 -2.98 14.49 31.74
C ASN A 75 -1.67 13.91 31.20
N SER A 76 -1.75 12.84 30.42
CA SER A 76 -0.62 12.20 29.75
C SER A 76 -0.83 12.10 28.26
N ILE A 77 0.17 12.48 27.45
CA ILE A 77 0.13 12.38 26.00
C ILE A 77 1.41 11.70 25.50
N GLY A 78 1.27 10.55 24.84
CA GLY A 78 2.36 9.79 24.24
C GLY A 78 3.47 9.43 25.24
N SER A 79 3.12 9.23 26.50
CA SER A 79 4.07 9.18 27.62
C SER A 79 3.78 8.02 28.57
N ASN A 80 4.68 7.77 29.50
CA ASN A 80 4.59 6.70 30.48
C ASN A 80 4.26 7.27 31.86
N VAL A 81 3.19 6.77 32.48
CA VAL A 81 2.76 7.15 33.84
C VAL A 81 2.62 5.90 34.70
N VAL A 82 3.33 5.87 35.81
CA VAL A 82 3.24 4.83 36.83
C VAL A 82 2.85 5.49 38.15
N LEU A 83 1.71 5.10 38.70
CA LEU A 83 1.21 5.53 39.99
C LEU A 83 1.18 4.31 40.92
N GLY A 84 1.87 4.39 42.03
CA GLY A 84 1.94 3.33 43.02
C GLY A 84 0.63 3.11 43.79
N ASP A 85 0.67 2.23 44.76
CA ASP A 85 -0.50 1.86 45.57
C ASP A 85 -1.01 3.05 46.41
N ASN A 86 -2.28 3.01 46.73
CA ASN A 86 -2.96 4.04 47.52
C ASN A 86 -2.88 5.45 46.92
N THR A 87 -2.74 5.57 45.60
CA THR A 87 -2.75 6.88 44.94
C THR A 87 -4.15 7.47 44.88
N TYR A 88 -4.30 8.74 45.28
CA TYR A 88 -5.56 9.47 45.13
C TYR A 88 -5.45 10.57 44.09
N ILE A 89 -6.38 10.56 43.09
CA ILE A 89 -6.53 11.63 42.11
C ILE A 89 -7.87 12.31 42.33
N GLY A 90 -7.86 13.55 42.77
CA GLY A 90 -9.05 14.38 43.03
C GLY A 90 -9.68 14.93 41.76
N GLY A 91 -8.91 15.14 40.71
CA GLY A 91 -9.32 15.59 39.40
C GLY A 91 -9.64 14.42 38.41
N LYS A 92 -9.71 14.73 37.13
CA LYS A 92 -9.89 13.76 36.03
C LYS A 92 -8.52 13.19 35.61
N LEU A 93 -8.46 11.89 35.34
CA LEU A 93 -7.31 11.27 34.68
C LEU A 93 -7.56 11.23 33.17
N THR A 94 -6.62 11.74 32.38
CA THR A 94 -6.68 11.68 30.92
C THR A 94 -5.36 11.15 30.38
N THR A 95 -5.43 10.14 29.52
CA THR A 95 -4.28 9.66 28.72
C THR A 95 -4.64 9.61 27.26
N ASP A 96 -3.70 9.95 26.40
CA ASP A 96 -3.89 9.97 24.96
C ASP A 96 -2.57 9.65 24.22
N ALA A 97 -2.68 9.37 22.93
CA ALA A 97 -1.53 9.20 22.06
C ALA A 97 -0.94 10.54 21.61
N GLN A 98 0.37 10.55 21.38
CA GLN A 98 1.03 11.62 20.62
C GLN A 98 0.85 11.38 19.14
N GLN A 99 0.27 12.34 18.44
CA GLN A 99 0.13 12.30 16.99
C GLN A 99 1.44 12.69 16.33
N LEU A 100 1.88 11.90 15.34
CA LEU A 100 3.10 12.06 14.55
C LEU A 100 2.74 12.13 13.07
N HIS A 101 3.40 13.02 12.33
CA HIS A 101 3.17 13.22 10.91
C HIS A 101 4.42 12.87 10.12
N ASN A 102 4.29 11.90 9.21
CA ASN A 102 5.37 11.49 8.32
C ASN A 102 4.98 11.74 6.88
N SER A 103 5.97 12.08 6.05
CA SER A 103 5.78 12.18 4.62
C SER A 103 7.00 11.69 3.86
N TYR A 104 6.75 11.10 2.69
CA TYR A 104 7.80 10.67 1.77
C TYR A 104 7.38 10.98 0.34
N PHE A 105 8.25 11.69 -0.38
CA PHE A 105 8.06 11.99 -1.79
C PHE A 105 9.26 11.53 -2.60
N GLU A 106 9.00 10.82 -3.70
CA GLU A 106 10.02 10.43 -4.67
C GLU A 106 9.54 10.72 -6.08
N GLU A 107 10.38 11.36 -6.89
CA GLU A 107 10.15 11.57 -8.30
C GLU A 107 11.36 11.12 -9.12
N ASN A 108 11.12 10.28 -10.11
CA ASN A 108 12.12 9.80 -11.05
C ASN A 108 11.73 10.17 -12.48
N LYS A 109 12.59 10.94 -13.15
CA LYS A 109 12.47 11.32 -14.56
C LYS A 109 13.59 10.70 -15.37
N LYS A 110 13.26 10.03 -16.45
CA LYS A 110 14.22 9.46 -17.39
C LYS A 110 13.84 9.85 -18.81
N LYS A 111 14.83 10.24 -19.60
CA LYS A 111 14.67 10.47 -21.05
C LYS A 111 15.94 10.05 -21.78
N GLY A 112 15.79 9.56 -22.99
CA GLY A 112 16.96 9.22 -23.78
C GLY A 112 16.64 8.51 -25.07
N PHE A 113 17.65 8.45 -25.91
CA PHE A 113 17.68 7.62 -27.09
C PHE A 113 18.24 6.25 -26.75
N SER A 114 17.70 5.23 -27.38
CA SER A 114 18.26 3.89 -27.42
C SER A 114 18.26 3.40 -28.86
N GLY A 115 19.32 2.74 -29.25
CA GLY A 115 19.44 2.16 -30.59
C GLY A 115 20.26 0.89 -30.53
N GLY A 116 20.02 -0.01 -31.46
CA GLY A 116 20.74 -1.26 -31.55
C GLY A 116 20.63 -1.88 -32.93
N ILE A 117 21.60 -2.71 -33.27
CA ILE A 117 21.57 -3.56 -34.44
C ILE A 117 21.67 -5.00 -33.93
N SER A 118 20.67 -5.81 -34.27
CA SER A 118 20.63 -7.22 -33.89
C SER A 118 20.02 -8.04 -35.01
N HIS A 119 20.70 -9.08 -35.45
CA HIS A 119 20.21 -10.08 -36.39
C HIS A 119 19.54 -9.49 -37.65
N GLY A 120 20.11 -8.47 -38.24
CA GLY A 120 19.58 -7.84 -39.45
C GLY A 120 18.46 -6.83 -39.22
N THR A 121 18.22 -6.44 -37.96
CA THR A 121 17.30 -5.35 -37.61
C THR A 121 18.06 -4.23 -36.94
N ALA A 122 17.92 -3.01 -37.44
CA ALA A 122 18.37 -1.78 -36.79
C ALA A 122 17.16 -1.06 -36.17
N SER A 123 17.31 -0.57 -34.94
CA SER A 123 16.27 0.17 -34.25
C SER A 123 16.84 1.43 -33.63
N LEU A 124 16.04 2.47 -33.62
CA LEU A 124 16.28 3.72 -32.91
C LEU A 124 14.99 4.12 -32.21
N SER A 125 15.08 4.38 -30.92
CA SER A 125 13.92 4.87 -30.15
C SER A 125 14.32 6.02 -29.22
N TYR A 126 13.37 6.89 -28.97
CA TYR A 126 13.45 7.94 -27.96
C TYR A 126 12.32 7.75 -26.96
N GLY A 127 12.65 7.72 -25.68
CA GLY A 127 11.67 7.53 -24.61
C GLY A 127 11.81 8.59 -23.51
N LYS A 128 10.65 8.88 -22.90
CA LYS A 128 10.55 9.66 -21.66
C LYS A 128 9.69 8.88 -20.68
N SER A 129 10.12 8.82 -19.42
CA SER A 129 9.31 8.33 -18.32
C SER A 129 9.43 9.24 -17.10
N GLN A 130 8.34 9.36 -16.38
CA GLN A 130 8.25 10.06 -15.11
C GLN A 130 7.41 9.20 -14.18
N ASN A 131 7.98 8.88 -13.03
CA ASN A 131 7.27 8.17 -11.96
C ASN A 131 7.36 9.02 -10.70
N SER A 132 6.26 9.19 -10.00
CA SER A 132 6.21 9.82 -8.69
C SER A 132 5.51 8.93 -7.69
N TYR A 133 5.96 9.01 -6.47
CA TYR A 133 5.39 8.38 -5.29
C TYR A 133 5.30 9.46 -4.21
N ASP A 134 4.12 9.67 -3.64
CA ASP A 134 3.85 10.60 -2.55
C ASP A 134 3.11 9.83 -1.45
N GLU A 135 3.66 9.83 -0.25
CA GLU A 135 3.07 9.19 0.91
C GLU A 135 2.98 10.18 2.07
N LYS A 136 1.83 10.21 2.72
CA LYS A 136 1.61 10.94 3.97
C LYS A 136 0.98 9.99 4.97
N SER A 137 1.47 10.01 6.19
CA SER A 137 0.88 9.23 7.26
C SER A 137 0.79 10.01 8.55
N THR A 138 -0.29 9.72 9.28
CA THR A 138 -0.47 10.15 10.67
C THR A 138 -0.42 8.90 11.53
N ILE A 139 0.50 8.87 12.49
CA ILE A 139 0.71 7.76 13.41
C ILE A 139 0.47 8.24 14.82
N ASN A 140 -0.27 7.50 15.61
CA ASN A 140 -0.56 7.81 16.99
C ASN A 140 0.33 6.95 17.93
N ALA A 141 1.35 7.55 18.52
CA ALA A 141 2.19 6.92 19.53
C ALA A 141 1.44 6.88 20.87
N GLY A 142 0.95 5.69 21.24
CA GLY A 142 0.14 5.48 22.44
C GLY A 142 0.88 5.77 23.74
N SER A 143 0.12 5.96 24.80
CA SER A 143 0.62 6.10 26.19
C SER A 143 0.68 4.75 26.90
N ASN A 144 1.47 4.68 27.97
CA ASN A 144 1.45 3.58 28.95
C ASN A 144 1.02 4.13 30.31
N LEU A 145 0.05 3.47 30.93
CA LEU A 145 -0.47 3.84 32.25
C LEU A 145 -0.48 2.62 33.14
N GLN A 146 0.09 2.75 34.32
CA GLN A 146 -0.02 1.76 35.39
C GLN A 146 -0.53 2.42 36.65
N ILE A 147 -1.53 1.81 37.32
CA ILE A 147 -2.09 2.26 38.58
C ILE A 147 -2.10 1.11 39.58
N GLY A 148 -1.46 1.31 40.72
CA GLY A 148 -1.37 0.31 41.79
C GLY A 148 -2.65 0.12 42.59
N ASP A 149 -2.58 -0.81 43.55
CA ASP A 149 -3.71 -1.23 44.38
C ASP A 149 -4.26 -0.09 45.25
N SER A 150 -5.53 -0.22 45.63
CA SER A 150 -6.23 0.71 46.53
C SER A 150 -6.26 2.16 46.06
N SER A 151 -6.01 2.42 44.79
CA SER A 151 -6.00 3.76 44.23
C SER A 151 -7.40 4.26 43.86
N VAL A 152 -7.60 5.58 43.94
CA VAL A 152 -8.91 6.22 43.72
C VAL A 152 -8.80 7.36 42.70
N LEU A 153 -9.62 7.31 41.66
CA LEU A 153 -9.83 8.37 40.67
C LEU A 153 -11.24 8.97 40.93
N ASN A 154 -11.29 10.23 41.36
CA ASN A 154 -12.54 10.79 41.91
C ASN A 154 -13.43 11.51 40.88
N LYS A 155 -12.97 11.83 39.69
CA LYS A 155 -13.75 12.54 38.66
C LYS A 155 -13.77 11.85 37.30
N GLY A 156 -13.90 10.51 37.29
CA GLY A 156 -13.87 9.76 36.06
C GLY A 156 -12.48 9.64 35.41
N ALA A 157 -12.45 9.08 34.21
CA ALA A 157 -11.21 8.88 33.44
C ALA A 157 -11.48 8.91 31.94
N GLU A 158 -10.50 9.37 31.16
CA GLU A 158 -10.48 9.23 29.71
C GLU A 158 -9.13 8.63 29.30
N ILE A 159 -9.14 7.38 28.90
CA ILE A 159 -7.96 6.58 28.60
C ILE A 159 -8.04 6.18 27.13
N THR A 160 -7.28 6.85 26.26
CA THR A 160 -7.36 6.72 24.82
C THR A 160 -6.04 6.22 24.26
N ALA A 161 -6.08 5.21 23.38
CA ALA A 161 -4.91 4.63 22.71
C ALA A 161 -3.78 4.32 23.71
N THR A 162 -4.11 3.66 24.82
CA THR A 162 -3.22 3.50 25.98
C THR A 162 -3.12 2.04 26.39
N ASN A 163 -1.91 1.59 26.70
CA ASN A 163 -1.72 0.33 27.40
C ASN A 163 -1.94 0.59 28.90
N PHE A 164 -3.04 0.08 29.44
CA PHE A 164 -3.45 0.32 30.82
C PHE A 164 -3.29 -0.93 31.66
N GLU A 165 -2.38 -0.88 32.64
CA GLU A 165 -2.24 -1.90 33.68
C GLU A 165 -2.83 -1.39 35.00
N TYR A 166 -3.62 -2.23 35.69
CA TYR A 166 -4.34 -1.81 36.88
C TYR A 166 -4.31 -2.87 38.00
N GLY A 167 -4.20 -2.40 39.24
CA GLY A 167 -4.46 -3.17 40.45
C GLY A 167 -5.93 -3.12 40.84
N ASN A 168 -6.20 -3.11 42.17
CA ASN A 168 -7.56 -2.90 42.71
C ASN A 168 -7.84 -1.40 42.81
N ILE A 169 -8.55 -0.83 41.82
CA ILE A 169 -8.76 0.61 41.74
C ILE A 169 -10.25 0.97 41.77
N GLN A 170 -10.54 2.20 42.20
CA GLN A 170 -11.89 2.77 42.17
C GLN A 170 -11.92 4.01 41.25
N ILE A 171 -12.94 4.09 40.42
CA ILE A 171 -13.22 5.25 39.57
C ILE A 171 -14.60 5.78 39.97
N ASN A 172 -14.63 6.97 40.50
CA ASN A 172 -15.83 7.56 41.09
C ASN A 172 -16.27 8.78 40.27
N ASN A 173 -17.56 9.00 40.22
CA ASN A 173 -18.19 10.24 39.76
C ASN A 173 -17.64 10.74 38.39
N GLY A 174 -18.40 11.00 37.47
CA GLY A 174 -17.95 11.45 36.15
C GLY A 174 -17.91 10.32 35.12
N ASP A 175 -17.83 10.71 33.84
CA ASP A 175 -17.83 9.77 32.75
C ASP A 175 -16.47 9.07 32.60
N VAL A 176 -16.51 7.82 32.11
CA VAL A 176 -15.32 7.02 31.83
C VAL A 176 -15.31 6.64 30.35
N LYS A 177 -14.16 6.87 29.71
CA LYS A 177 -13.97 6.48 28.31
C LYS A 177 -12.65 5.74 28.14
N TYR A 178 -12.73 4.59 27.47
CA TYR A 178 -11.60 3.85 26.93
C TYR A 178 -11.64 3.97 25.41
N GLY A 179 -10.85 4.89 24.85
CA GLY A 179 -10.93 5.31 23.47
C GLY A 179 -9.87 4.70 22.55
N ALA A 180 -10.03 4.97 21.29
CA ALA A 180 -9.05 4.66 20.25
C ALA A 180 -8.65 5.91 19.46
N ARG A 181 -7.47 5.87 18.83
CA ARG A 181 -7.02 6.81 17.80
C ARG A 181 -6.92 6.08 16.48
N ILE A 182 -6.99 6.80 15.38
CA ILE A 182 -6.90 6.24 14.03
C ILE A 182 -5.60 6.72 13.39
N ASP A 183 -4.76 5.77 13.01
CA ASP A 183 -3.62 6.01 12.13
C ASP A 183 -4.11 6.06 10.70
N THR A 184 -3.61 7.01 9.92
CA THR A 184 -3.95 7.16 8.52
C THR A 184 -2.72 7.06 7.63
N ARG A 185 -2.88 6.51 6.44
CA ARG A 185 -1.85 6.46 5.42
C ARG A 185 -2.46 6.77 4.06
N ASP A 186 -2.03 7.87 3.45
CA ASP A 186 -2.38 8.31 2.11
C ASP A 186 -1.21 8.09 1.16
N VAL A 187 -1.45 7.39 0.05
CA VAL A 187 -0.44 7.13 -0.97
C VAL A 187 -0.96 7.56 -2.33
N HIS A 188 -0.20 8.41 -3.01
CA HIS A 188 -0.43 8.79 -4.40
C HIS A 188 0.74 8.33 -5.27
N THR A 189 0.44 7.58 -6.33
CA THR A 189 1.42 7.19 -7.33
C THR A 189 1.01 7.68 -8.71
N GLU A 190 1.96 8.20 -9.48
CA GLU A 190 1.73 8.56 -10.87
C GLU A 190 2.87 8.03 -11.73
N SER A 191 2.53 7.43 -12.88
CA SER A 191 3.48 7.01 -13.90
C SER A 191 3.04 7.55 -15.25
N LYS A 192 3.98 8.21 -15.94
CA LYS A 192 3.81 8.73 -17.30
C LYS A 192 4.93 8.21 -18.17
N SER A 193 4.61 7.68 -19.33
CA SER A 193 5.61 7.32 -20.32
C SER A 193 5.19 7.76 -21.72
N SER A 194 6.19 8.06 -22.53
CA SER A 194 6.01 8.25 -23.96
C SER A 194 7.24 7.74 -24.70
N SER A 195 7.04 7.06 -25.79
CA SER A 195 8.10 6.60 -26.66
C SER A 195 7.76 6.83 -28.13
N PHE A 196 8.79 7.07 -28.90
CA PHE A 196 8.80 7.07 -30.35
C PHE A 196 9.91 6.12 -30.79
N GLY A 197 9.63 5.21 -31.71
CA GLY A 197 10.62 4.28 -32.22
C GLY A 197 10.49 4.08 -33.72
N ILE A 198 11.64 3.89 -34.37
CA ILE A 198 11.75 3.48 -35.75
C ILE A 198 12.62 2.23 -35.78
N SER A 199 12.20 1.22 -36.51
CA SER A 199 13.01 0.03 -36.78
C SER A 199 12.97 -0.33 -38.25
N ALA A 200 14.10 -0.81 -38.75
CA ALA A 200 14.24 -1.33 -40.09
C ALA A 200 14.96 -2.69 -40.04
N GLY A 201 14.40 -3.68 -40.72
CA GLY A 201 14.97 -5.03 -40.70
C GLY A 201 14.95 -5.68 -42.07
N ILE A 202 15.97 -6.49 -42.29
CA ILE A 202 16.07 -7.36 -43.47
C ILE A 202 15.80 -8.77 -43.05
N ASN A 203 14.82 -9.41 -43.69
CA ASN A 203 14.50 -10.82 -43.50
C ASN A 203 14.71 -11.56 -44.81
N SER A 204 15.50 -12.61 -44.78
CA SER A 204 15.66 -13.51 -45.92
C SER A 204 15.80 -14.96 -45.44
N PRO A 205 15.40 -15.95 -46.25
CA PRO A 205 15.60 -17.35 -45.88
C PRO A 205 17.07 -17.67 -45.64
N ILE A 206 17.98 -17.05 -46.36
CA ILE A 206 19.44 -17.22 -46.19
C ILE A 206 19.91 -16.65 -44.87
N LEU A 207 19.45 -15.44 -44.51
CA LEU A 207 19.78 -14.81 -43.22
C LEU A 207 19.20 -15.58 -42.03
N ASP A 208 17.97 -16.08 -42.15
CA ASP A 208 17.34 -16.88 -41.10
C ASP A 208 18.04 -18.23 -40.88
N ARG A 209 18.62 -18.81 -41.90
CA ARG A 209 19.43 -20.03 -41.78
C ARG A 209 20.79 -19.77 -41.18
N ALA A 210 21.41 -18.65 -41.54
CA ALA A 210 22.63 -18.21 -40.86
C ALA A 210 22.43 -17.96 -39.37
N LYS A 211 21.31 -17.37 -38.98
CA LYS A 211 20.91 -17.22 -37.57
C LYS A 211 20.67 -18.55 -36.86
N GLN A 212 20.05 -19.53 -37.55
CA GLN A 212 19.86 -20.86 -36.97
C GLN A 212 21.19 -21.57 -36.74
N ALA A 213 22.14 -21.42 -37.67
CA ALA A 213 23.48 -21.98 -37.53
C ALA A 213 24.25 -21.30 -36.34
N GLU A 214 24.14 -19.98 -36.21
CA GLU A 214 24.70 -19.27 -35.08
C GLU A 214 24.12 -19.72 -33.73
N ASN A 215 22.79 -19.88 -33.66
CA ASN A 215 22.10 -20.39 -32.47
C ASN A 215 22.52 -21.83 -32.15
N ALA A 216 22.73 -22.67 -33.15
CA ALA A 216 23.26 -24.02 -32.94
C ALA A 216 24.64 -24.02 -32.32
N VAL A 217 25.53 -23.14 -32.77
CA VAL A 217 26.89 -22.99 -32.19
C VAL A 217 26.78 -22.46 -30.76
N LYS A 218 25.88 -21.55 -30.47
CA LYS A 218 25.66 -21.03 -29.14
C LYS A 218 25.13 -22.11 -28.19
N GLN A 219 24.14 -22.88 -28.60
CA GLN A 219 23.60 -24.00 -27.82
C GLN A 219 24.67 -25.02 -27.47
N VAL A 220 25.53 -25.37 -28.42
CA VAL A 220 26.66 -26.28 -28.16
C VAL A 220 27.64 -25.67 -27.15
N LYS A 221 27.95 -24.39 -27.24
CA LYS A 221 28.82 -23.67 -26.28
C LYS A 221 28.20 -23.62 -24.89
N ASP A 222 26.88 -23.50 -24.78
CA ASP A 222 26.12 -23.45 -23.53
C ASP A 222 25.86 -24.87 -22.95
N GLY A 223 26.40 -25.93 -23.58
CA GLY A 223 26.35 -27.31 -23.11
C GLY A 223 25.20 -28.17 -23.65
N ASP A 224 24.29 -27.59 -24.43
CA ASP A 224 23.21 -28.34 -25.10
C ASP A 224 23.66 -28.84 -26.49
N THR A 225 24.47 -29.90 -26.50
CA THR A 225 24.99 -30.49 -27.72
C THR A 225 23.93 -31.14 -28.60
N ALA A 226 22.90 -31.74 -27.99
CA ALA A 226 21.81 -32.38 -28.74
C ALA A 226 20.89 -31.34 -29.39
N GLY A 227 20.48 -30.28 -28.69
CA GLY A 227 19.71 -29.18 -29.23
C GLY A 227 20.47 -28.41 -30.30
N GLY A 228 21.77 -28.16 -30.11
CA GLY A 228 22.64 -27.53 -31.10
C GLY A 228 22.77 -28.34 -32.37
N ALA A 229 22.93 -29.65 -32.28
CA ALA A 229 23.00 -30.55 -33.45
C ALA A 229 21.68 -30.56 -34.23
N MET A 230 20.53 -30.69 -33.55
CA MET A 230 19.20 -30.60 -34.19
C MET A 230 18.95 -29.26 -34.86
N THR A 231 19.35 -28.16 -34.23
CA THR A 231 19.23 -26.81 -34.79
C THR A 231 20.08 -26.66 -36.06
N ALA A 232 21.30 -27.19 -36.07
CA ALA A 232 22.17 -27.21 -37.24
C ALA A 232 21.60 -28.06 -38.40
N ILE A 233 21.08 -29.26 -38.11
CA ILE A 233 20.42 -30.11 -39.11
C ILE A 233 19.23 -29.37 -39.70
N ASN A 234 18.39 -28.76 -38.89
CA ASN A 234 17.22 -27.99 -39.36
C ASN A 234 17.64 -26.77 -40.21
N ALA A 235 18.76 -26.12 -39.89
CA ALA A 235 19.30 -25.04 -40.71
C ALA A 235 19.70 -25.52 -42.11
N VAL A 236 20.41 -26.65 -42.20
CA VAL A 236 20.88 -27.20 -43.46
C VAL A 236 19.70 -27.76 -44.30
N THR A 237 18.87 -28.61 -43.72
CA THR A 237 17.71 -29.21 -44.41
C THR A 237 16.71 -28.17 -44.86
N GLY A 238 16.44 -27.15 -44.04
CA GLY A 238 15.54 -26.06 -44.41
C GLY A 238 16.11 -25.16 -45.51
N THR A 239 17.44 -24.99 -45.60
CA THR A 239 18.09 -24.25 -46.69
C THR A 239 17.92 -25.03 -48.01
N ILE A 240 18.20 -26.32 -48.01
CA ILE A 240 18.04 -27.18 -49.17
C ILE A 240 16.57 -27.21 -49.63
N LYS A 241 15.64 -27.38 -48.69
CA LYS A 241 14.22 -27.37 -48.98
C LYS A 241 13.72 -26.02 -49.49
N GLY A 242 14.15 -24.91 -48.88
CA GLY A 242 13.78 -23.55 -49.31
C GLY A 242 14.29 -23.21 -50.71
N LEU A 243 15.46 -23.72 -51.09
CA LEU A 243 15.99 -23.57 -52.45
C LEU A 243 15.29 -24.49 -53.46
N ALA A 244 14.93 -25.71 -53.04
CA ALA A 244 14.24 -26.68 -53.89
C ALA A 244 12.77 -26.35 -54.12
N ASP A 245 12.07 -25.89 -53.08
CA ASP A 245 10.62 -25.64 -53.13
C ASP A 245 10.26 -24.26 -53.64
N ASN A 246 11.23 -23.40 -53.98
CA ASN A 246 11.00 -22.03 -54.44
C ASN A 246 10.09 -21.22 -53.48
N GLN A 247 10.12 -21.54 -52.17
CA GLN A 247 9.26 -20.91 -51.20
C GLN A 247 9.73 -19.49 -50.90
N GLY A 248 8.80 -18.55 -51.04
CA GLY A 248 9.01 -17.16 -50.75
C GLY A 248 9.43 -16.87 -49.29
N THR A 249 9.99 -15.71 -49.10
CA THR A 249 10.41 -15.21 -47.78
C THR A 249 9.26 -15.11 -46.81
N ARG A 250 9.46 -15.50 -45.56
CA ARG A 250 8.53 -15.22 -44.48
C ARG A 250 8.34 -13.72 -44.30
N GLN A 251 7.11 -13.25 -44.32
CA GLN A 251 6.79 -11.89 -43.99
C GLN A 251 6.92 -11.71 -42.46
N THR A 252 7.72 -10.80 -42.03
CA THR A 252 7.92 -10.48 -40.61
C THR A 252 7.28 -9.14 -40.29
N ASN A 253 6.43 -9.09 -39.31
CA ASN A 253 5.90 -7.84 -38.77
C ASN A 253 6.69 -7.47 -37.50
N TYR A 254 6.92 -6.19 -37.34
CA TYR A 254 7.61 -5.60 -36.19
C TYR A 254 6.57 -4.96 -35.29
N ASP A 255 6.70 -5.13 -33.99
CA ASP A 255 5.87 -4.41 -33.00
C ASP A 255 6.42 -2.99 -32.72
N ALA A 256 5.67 -2.19 -31.98
CA ALA A 256 6.04 -0.81 -31.65
C ALA A 256 7.32 -0.67 -30.80
N ASN A 257 7.84 -1.78 -30.25
CA ASN A 257 9.08 -1.83 -29.48
C ASN A 257 10.28 -2.29 -30.32
N GLY A 258 10.10 -2.48 -31.62
CA GLY A 258 11.15 -2.96 -32.51
C GLY A 258 11.35 -4.49 -32.44
N SER A 259 10.48 -5.21 -31.74
CA SER A 259 10.52 -6.67 -31.71
C SER A 259 9.90 -7.27 -32.97
N VAL A 260 10.50 -8.33 -33.47
CA VAL A 260 10.00 -9.03 -34.67
C VAL A 260 8.82 -9.92 -34.29
N GLY A 261 7.59 -9.47 -34.56
CA GLY A 261 6.39 -10.29 -34.40
C GLY A 261 6.32 -11.36 -35.47
N LYS A 262 6.18 -12.62 -35.09
CA LYS A 262 5.92 -13.74 -36.01
C LYS A 262 4.44 -13.75 -36.40
N GLN A 263 4.06 -13.10 -37.47
CA GLN A 263 2.80 -13.49 -38.12
C GLN A 263 3.04 -14.70 -39.06
N GLY A 264 2.10 -15.62 -39.02
CA GLY A 264 2.19 -16.86 -39.79
C GLY A 264 2.46 -16.60 -41.28
N VAL A 265 3.20 -17.50 -41.86
CA VAL A 265 3.52 -17.56 -43.28
C VAL A 265 2.25 -17.47 -44.10
N LYS A 266 2.00 -16.35 -44.77
CA LYS A 266 1.10 -16.34 -45.92
C LYS A 266 1.92 -16.74 -47.11
N ASN A 267 1.56 -17.85 -47.74
CA ASN A 267 2.14 -18.31 -49.00
C ASN A 267 2.06 -17.17 -50.03
N ALA A 268 3.22 -16.62 -50.37
CA ALA A 268 3.31 -15.83 -51.59
C ALA A 268 2.93 -16.75 -52.76
N SER A 269 2.08 -16.29 -53.66
CA SER A 269 1.70 -17.05 -54.84
C SER A 269 2.95 -17.57 -55.57
N ALA A 270 2.89 -18.77 -56.07
CA ALA A 270 3.99 -19.56 -56.62
C ALA A 270 4.87 -18.89 -57.70
N ASN A 271 4.56 -17.67 -58.09
CA ASN A 271 5.29 -16.92 -59.13
C ASN A 271 6.22 -15.78 -58.61
N ASN A 272 6.31 -15.56 -57.30
CA ASN A 272 7.13 -14.49 -56.72
C ASN A 272 8.14 -15.06 -55.74
N ASN A 273 9.33 -15.38 -56.20
CA ASN A 273 10.45 -15.79 -55.38
C ASN A 273 11.11 -14.52 -54.77
N PHE A 274 10.88 -14.29 -53.49
CA PHE A 274 11.55 -13.23 -52.77
C PHE A 274 12.78 -13.79 -52.08
N TYR A 275 13.94 -13.20 -52.39
CA TYR A 275 15.23 -13.51 -51.75
C TYR A 275 15.40 -12.75 -50.42
N ALA A 276 14.78 -11.57 -50.29
CA ALA A 276 14.81 -10.77 -49.07
C ALA A 276 13.55 -9.90 -48.95
N ASN A 277 13.09 -9.69 -47.70
CA ASN A 277 12.12 -8.66 -47.36
C ASN A 277 12.79 -7.59 -46.50
N ILE A 278 12.55 -6.33 -46.82
CA ILE A 278 12.98 -5.18 -46.03
C ILE A 278 11.70 -4.62 -45.39
N GLY A 279 11.64 -4.64 -44.07
CA GLY A 279 10.55 -4.05 -43.31
C GLY A 279 10.98 -2.81 -42.57
N VAL A 280 10.14 -1.78 -42.60
CA VAL A 280 10.29 -0.55 -41.79
C VAL A 280 9.08 -0.41 -40.92
N ASN A 281 9.28 -0.09 -39.65
CA ASN A 281 8.21 0.15 -38.70
C ASN A 281 8.49 1.45 -37.93
N ALA A 282 7.45 2.26 -37.71
CA ALA A 282 7.48 3.45 -36.87
C ALA A 282 6.32 3.41 -35.88
N GLY A 283 6.60 3.66 -34.62
CA GLY A 283 5.58 3.63 -33.57
C GLY A 283 5.74 4.78 -32.57
N ILE A 284 4.58 5.25 -32.11
CA ILE A 284 4.46 6.23 -31.01
C ILE A 284 3.57 5.62 -29.95
N SER A 285 4.00 5.67 -28.70
CA SER A 285 3.17 5.27 -27.58
C SER A 285 3.18 6.30 -26.47
N LYS A 286 2.05 6.44 -25.78
CA LYS A 286 1.92 7.24 -24.56
C LYS A 286 1.10 6.46 -23.56
N SER A 287 1.53 6.42 -22.32
CA SER A 287 0.76 5.87 -21.21
C SER A 287 0.80 6.80 -20.00
N LYS A 288 -0.30 6.78 -19.26
CA LYS A 288 -0.43 7.45 -17.97
C LYS A 288 -1.20 6.51 -17.05
N SER A 289 -0.69 6.31 -15.84
CA SER A 289 -1.42 5.67 -14.76
C SER A 289 -1.28 6.48 -13.48
N SER A 290 -2.32 6.48 -12.66
CA SER A 290 -2.29 7.03 -11.31
C SER A 290 -3.08 6.14 -10.38
N SER A 291 -2.64 6.08 -9.12
CA SER A 291 -3.37 5.40 -8.06
C SER A 291 -3.30 6.23 -6.79
N ASP A 292 -4.44 6.39 -6.15
CA ASP A 292 -4.61 7.00 -4.86
C ASP A 292 -5.13 5.92 -3.90
N SER A 293 -4.58 5.83 -2.70
CA SER A 293 -5.09 4.96 -1.66
C SER A 293 -5.07 5.66 -0.31
N HIS A 294 -6.13 5.44 0.45
CA HIS A 294 -6.28 5.85 1.84
C HIS A 294 -6.51 4.59 2.69
N THR A 295 -5.74 4.43 3.75
CA THR A 295 -5.89 3.33 4.70
C THR A 295 -5.92 3.84 6.12
N GLU A 296 -6.80 3.25 6.93
CA GLU A 296 -6.95 3.53 8.34
C GLU A 296 -6.66 2.30 9.19
N SER A 297 -6.07 2.50 10.36
CA SER A 297 -5.89 1.46 11.37
C SER A 297 -6.09 2.04 12.77
N ALA A 298 -6.69 1.27 13.69
CA ALA A 298 -6.96 1.76 15.02
C ALA A 298 -5.79 1.46 15.99
N VAL A 299 -5.42 2.48 16.76
CA VAL A 299 -4.60 2.37 17.96
C VAL A 299 -5.55 2.37 19.15
N ILE A 300 -5.79 1.20 19.71
CA ILE A 300 -6.81 0.96 20.74
C ILE A 300 -6.24 1.05 22.15
N THR A 301 -7.13 1.18 23.12
CA THR A 301 -6.78 0.97 24.53
C THR A 301 -6.81 -0.52 24.87
N THR A 302 -5.73 -1.00 25.51
CA THR A 302 -5.64 -2.35 26.08
C THR A 302 -5.66 -2.27 27.60
N MET A 303 -6.37 -3.19 28.25
CA MET A 303 -6.51 -3.23 29.71
C MET A 303 -6.01 -4.58 30.23
N LYS A 304 -5.09 -4.53 31.19
CA LYS A 304 -4.50 -5.73 31.76
C LYS A 304 -4.45 -5.60 33.30
N PRO A 305 -4.97 -6.59 34.05
CA PRO A 305 -4.80 -6.62 35.49
C PRO A 305 -3.33 -6.89 35.86
N THR A 306 -2.84 -6.30 36.92
CA THR A 306 -1.48 -6.55 37.46
C THR A 306 -1.38 -7.96 38.04
N ASP A 307 -2.49 -8.49 38.56
CA ASP A 307 -2.61 -9.88 39.01
C ASP A 307 -4.02 -10.44 38.77
N GLY A 308 -4.24 -11.73 39.13
CA GLY A 308 -5.55 -12.39 38.91
C GLY A 308 -6.69 -11.87 39.77
N ASN A 309 -6.44 -11.07 40.81
CA ASN A 309 -7.43 -10.51 41.74
C ASN A 309 -7.70 -9.03 41.48
N SER A 310 -6.97 -8.42 40.54
CA SER A 310 -7.12 -6.99 40.23
C SER A 310 -8.53 -6.67 39.73
N SER A 311 -9.05 -5.52 40.13
CA SER A 311 -10.41 -5.08 39.81
C SER A 311 -10.48 -3.59 39.55
N ILE A 312 -11.42 -3.18 38.70
CA ILE A 312 -11.84 -1.79 38.55
C ILE A 312 -13.27 -1.67 39.06
N THR A 313 -13.47 -0.85 40.09
CA THR A 313 -14.82 -0.56 40.64
C THR A 313 -15.23 0.84 40.17
N TYR A 314 -16.32 0.90 39.43
CA TYR A 314 -16.97 2.13 38.99
C TYR A 314 -18.11 2.51 39.94
N ASN A 315 -18.04 3.68 40.55
CA ASN A 315 -19.06 4.12 41.51
C ASN A 315 -19.74 5.42 41.01
N ASN A 316 -21.08 5.36 40.87
CA ASN A 316 -21.90 6.51 40.48
C ASN A 316 -21.43 7.17 39.19
N VAL A 317 -21.10 6.37 38.19
CA VAL A 317 -20.66 6.79 36.86
C VAL A 317 -21.87 6.86 35.93
N LYS A 318 -22.02 7.97 35.22
CA LYS A 318 -23.15 8.10 34.29
C LYS A 318 -22.92 7.29 33.01
N ASN A 319 -21.81 7.50 32.36
CA ASN A 319 -21.50 6.84 31.11
C ASN A 319 -20.12 6.15 31.15
N ILE A 320 -20.06 4.92 30.70
CA ILE A 320 -18.83 4.18 30.43
C ILE A 320 -18.81 3.78 28.97
N GLU A 321 -17.78 4.22 28.26
CA GLU A 321 -17.57 3.90 26.83
C GLU A 321 -16.30 3.09 26.64
N TYR A 322 -16.39 1.96 25.93
CA TYR A 322 -15.29 1.13 25.48
C TYR A 322 -15.29 1.12 23.94
N GLN A 323 -14.36 1.80 23.32
CA GLN A 323 -14.25 1.92 21.86
C GLN A 323 -13.09 1.06 21.35
N GLY A 324 -13.38 -0.05 20.70
CA GLY A 324 -12.38 -1.01 20.22
C GLY A 324 -11.49 -1.61 21.32
N THR A 325 -11.84 -1.36 22.59
CA THR A 325 -11.04 -1.69 23.76
C THR A 325 -10.84 -3.19 23.89
N GLN A 326 -9.64 -3.60 24.25
CA GLN A 326 -9.34 -5.00 24.56
C GLN A 326 -8.98 -5.14 26.04
N ALA A 327 -9.66 -6.05 26.74
CA ALA A 327 -9.36 -6.41 28.12
C ALA A 327 -9.20 -7.93 28.28
N GLN A 328 -8.23 -8.33 29.09
CA GLN A 328 -7.95 -9.74 29.34
C GLN A 328 -7.88 -10.04 30.85
N GLY A 329 -8.86 -10.78 31.36
CA GLY A 329 -8.94 -11.13 32.78
C GLY A 329 -9.34 -9.95 33.67
N GLY A 330 -9.27 -10.15 34.98
CA GLY A 330 -9.66 -9.18 36.00
C GLY A 330 -11.17 -9.13 36.25
N THR A 331 -11.60 -8.20 37.10
CA THR A 331 -13.00 -8.01 37.47
C THR A 331 -13.41 -6.55 37.34
N PHE A 332 -14.50 -6.27 36.65
CA PHE A 332 -15.12 -4.95 36.59
C PHE A 332 -16.41 -4.95 37.43
N VAL A 333 -16.49 -4.01 38.36
CA VAL A 333 -17.64 -3.85 39.26
C VAL A 333 -18.33 -2.52 38.96
N TYR A 334 -19.59 -2.57 38.57
CA TYR A 334 -20.39 -1.42 38.17
C TYR A 334 -21.43 -1.11 39.26
N ASN A 335 -21.19 -0.08 40.04
CA ASN A 335 -22.10 0.37 41.12
C ASN A 335 -22.84 1.64 40.69
N ASN A 336 -24.14 1.55 40.47
CA ASN A 336 -24.99 2.66 40.03
C ASN A 336 -24.43 3.33 38.73
N VAL A 337 -24.31 2.54 37.68
CA VAL A 337 -23.89 3.01 36.36
C VAL A 337 -25.10 3.16 35.44
N GLU A 338 -25.31 4.33 34.84
CA GLU A 338 -26.49 4.53 33.99
C GLU A 338 -26.33 3.82 32.65
N ASN A 339 -25.20 4.04 31.94
CA ASN A 339 -25.02 3.52 30.59
C ASN A 339 -23.61 2.95 30.39
N ILE A 340 -23.56 1.75 29.81
CA ILE A 340 -22.33 1.12 29.35
C ILE A 340 -22.44 0.93 27.84
N ARG A 341 -21.47 1.46 27.08
CA ARG A 341 -21.35 1.30 25.62
C ARG A 341 -20.05 0.59 25.31
N LYS A 342 -20.14 -0.55 24.64
CA LYS A 342 -19.03 -1.35 24.15
C LYS A 342 -19.12 -1.37 22.62
N GLU A 343 -18.24 -0.65 21.94
CA GLU A 343 -18.37 -0.40 20.50
C GLU A 343 -17.08 -0.73 19.73
N ALA A 344 -17.24 -1.14 18.48
CA ALA A 344 -16.14 -1.26 17.54
C ALA A 344 -15.60 0.11 17.14
N VAL A 345 -14.36 0.15 16.65
CA VAL A 345 -13.82 1.28 15.89
C VAL A 345 -14.20 1.13 14.44
N GLU A 346 -14.81 2.14 13.85
CA GLU A 346 -15.11 2.20 12.42
C GLU A 346 -13.90 2.78 11.66
N LEU A 347 -13.51 2.10 10.56
CA LEU A 347 -12.35 2.43 9.74
C LEU A 347 -12.77 2.53 8.28
N HIS A 348 -12.26 3.51 7.57
CA HIS A 348 -12.55 3.77 6.17
C HIS A 348 -11.29 3.61 5.31
N ASN A 349 -11.36 2.70 4.34
CA ASN A 349 -10.30 2.52 3.36
C ASN A 349 -10.83 2.86 1.98
N SER A 350 -10.00 3.46 1.16
CA SER A 350 -10.34 3.72 -0.23
C SER A 350 -9.15 3.53 -1.17
N SER A 351 -9.44 3.11 -2.39
CA SER A 351 -8.45 3.01 -3.46
C SER A 351 -9.06 3.43 -4.78
N ASN A 352 -8.40 4.38 -5.44
CA ASN A 352 -8.80 4.86 -6.76
C ASN A 352 -7.62 4.68 -7.72
N SER A 353 -7.84 3.99 -8.84
CA SER A 353 -6.83 3.83 -9.86
C SER A 353 -7.35 4.22 -11.24
N SER A 354 -6.50 4.85 -12.02
CA SER A 354 -6.80 5.20 -13.39
C SER A 354 -5.62 4.87 -14.31
N SER A 355 -5.91 4.36 -15.48
CA SER A 355 -4.89 4.17 -16.51
C SER A 355 -5.40 4.57 -17.88
N SER A 356 -4.51 5.08 -18.71
CA SER A 356 -4.79 5.36 -20.10
C SER A 356 -3.56 5.06 -20.96
N SER A 357 -3.78 4.47 -22.11
CA SER A 357 -2.74 4.28 -23.10
C SER A 357 -3.23 4.67 -24.49
N LYS A 358 -2.29 5.15 -25.31
CA LYS A 358 -2.52 5.45 -26.74
C LYS A 358 -1.29 5.03 -27.52
N GLY A 359 -1.52 4.40 -28.67
CA GLY A 359 -0.47 3.95 -29.57
C GLY A 359 -0.84 4.17 -31.02
N ILE A 360 0.14 4.54 -31.82
CA ILE A 360 0.05 4.61 -33.29
C ILE A 360 1.24 3.82 -33.81
N ASN A 361 1.00 2.91 -34.71
CA ASN A 361 2.01 2.10 -35.35
C ASN A 361 1.78 2.08 -36.85
N ALA A 362 2.86 2.21 -37.64
CA ALA A 362 2.84 2.10 -39.08
C ALA A 362 3.99 1.20 -39.54
N SER A 363 3.71 0.30 -40.46
CA SER A 363 4.70 -0.62 -41.02
C SER A 363 4.59 -0.70 -42.52
N ALA A 364 5.74 -0.84 -43.20
CA ALA A 364 5.83 -1.09 -44.63
C ALA A 364 6.87 -2.16 -44.88
N THR A 365 6.56 -3.10 -45.75
CA THR A 365 7.46 -4.21 -46.13
C THR A 365 7.57 -4.30 -47.66
N VAL A 366 8.81 -4.35 -48.11
CA VAL A 366 9.16 -4.49 -49.54
C VAL A 366 9.89 -5.81 -49.73
N GLY A 367 9.38 -6.67 -50.61
CA GLY A 367 10.03 -7.90 -51.00
C GLY A 367 10.92 -7.64 -52.22
N TYR A 368 12.15 -8.19 -52.20
CA TYR A 368 13.09 -8.20 -53.29
C TYR A 368 13.26 -9.64 -53.81
N GLY A 369 12.99 -9.83 -55.12
CA GLY A 369 13.14 -11.09 -55.81
C GLY A 369 13.43 -10.81 -57.28
N HIS A 370 12.75 -11.53 -58.24
CA HIS A 370 12.82 -11.18 -59.66
C HIS A 370 12.28 -9.80 -59.97
N LYS A 371 11.40 -9.26 -59.08
CA LYS A 371 10.89 -7.87 -59.11
C LYS A 371 10.75 -7.35 -57.68
N MET A 372 10.94 -6.03 -57.50
CA MET A 372 10.61 -5.36 -56.25
C MET A 372 9.07 -5.21 -56.15
N GLN A 373 8.49 -5.68 -55.04
CA GLN A 373 7.05 -5.55 -54.76
C GLN A 373 6.83 -5.17 -53.32
N THR A 374 5.81 -4.33 -53.04
CA THR A 374 5.33 -4.13 -51.69
C THR A 374 4.62 -5.37 -51.21
N THR A 375 5.13 -6.02 -50.18
CA THR A 375 4.61 -7.27 -49.64
C THR A 375 3.63 -7.08 -48.48
N GLY A 376 3.56 -5.88 -47.93
CA GLY A 376 2.58 -5.51 -46.92
C GLY A 376 2.82 -4.10 -46.36
N ASN A 377 1.73 -3.36 -46.24
CA ASN A 377 1.71 -2.08 -45.50
C ASN A 377 0.64 -2.22 -44.43
N GLY A 378 0.90 -1.77 -43.26
CA GLY A 378 -0.05 -1.82 -42.16
C GLY A 378 0.09 -0.60 -41.23
N GLY A 379 -1.03 -0.24 -40.64
CA GLY A 379 -1.06 0.78 -39.60
C GLY A 379 -2.06 0.39 -38.55
N SER A 380 -1.80 0.71 -37.30
CA SER A 380 -2.75 0.52 -36.20
C SER A 380 -2.78 1.74 -35.29
N ILE A 381 -3.97 2.03 -34.80
CA ILE A 381 -4.20 3.03 -33.76
C ILE A 381 -4.88 2.30 -32.61
N SER A 382 -4.36 2.45 -31.42
CA SER A 382 -4.93 1.89 -30.20
C SER A 382 -5.11 2.96 -29.14
N ALA A 383 -6.20 2.86 -28.40
CA ALA A 383 -6.42 3.69 -27.21
C ALA A 383 -7.14 2.86 -26.16
N SER A 384 -6.73 2.96 -24.93
CA SER A 384 -7.42 2.37 -23.79
C SER A 384 -7.50 3.34 -22.62
N LYS A 385 -8.57 3.21 -21.84
CA LYS A 385 -8.75 3.91 -20.57
C LYS A 385 -9.44 2.98 -19.60
N SER A 386 -8.93 2.88 -18.37
CA SER A 386 -9.59 2.18 -17.28
C SER A 386 -9.56 3.03 -16.02
N ASN A 387 -10.62 2.91 -15.24
CA ASN A 387 -10.73 3.49 -13.90
C ASN A 387 -11.31 2.41 -12.98
N GLN A 388 -10.84 2.39 -11.76
CA GLN A 388 -11.39 1.56 -10.69
C GLN A 388 -11.40 2.35 -9.40
N ASN A 389 -12.50 2.30 -8.68
CA ASN A 389 -12.67 2.89 -7.35
C ASN A 389 -13.16 1.80 -6.40
N THR A 390 -12.50 1.67 -5.25
CA THR A 390 -12.89 0.77 -4.16
C THR A 390 -13.04 1.59 -2.90
N GLU A 391 -14.15 1.41 -2.20
CA GLU A 391 -14.44 1.99 -0.90
C GLU A 391 -14.79 0.88 0.07
N GLU A 392 -14.21 0.92 1.26
CA GLU A 392 -14.38 -0.09 2.29
C GLU A 392 -14.67 0.56 3.63
N THR A 393 -15.68 0.04 4.32
CA THR A 393 -15.89 0.30 5.74
C THR A 393 -15.58 -0.96 6.52
N MET A 394 -14.64 -0.87 7.43
CA MET A 394 -14.20 -1.97 8.28
C MET A 394 -14.45 -1.64 9.74
N TYR A 395 -14.68 -2.65 10.55
CA TYR A 395 -14.88 -2.51 12.00
C TYR A 395 -13.82 -3.31 12.75
N GLN A 396 -13.06 -2.62 13.59
CA GLN A 396 -12.20 -3.28 14.56
C GLN A 396 -12.99 -3.47 15.86
N ASN A 397 -13.42 -4.69 16.11
CA ASN A 397 -14.18 -5.04 17.30
C ASN A 397 -13.33 -4.88 18.55
N GLY A 398 -13.94 -4.37 19.62
CA GLY A 398 -13.40 -4.54 20.95
C GLY A 398 -13.61 -5.97 21.45
N ASN A 399 -12.85 -6.36 22.48
CA ASN A 399 -12.93 -7.71 23.02
C ASN A 399 -12.65 -7.73 24.53
N PHE A 400 -13.56 -8.34 25.30
CA PHE A 400 -13.30 -8.73 26.67
C PHE A 400 -13.13 -10.25 26.73
N ALA A 401 -11.94 -10.71 27.08
CA ALA A 401 -11.59 -12.11 27.19
C ALA A 401 -11.40 -12.49 28.68
N ASN A 402 -12.23 -13.40 29.17
CA ASN A 402 -12.18 -13.88 30.58
C ASN A 402 -12.30 -12.76 31.62
N VAL A 403 -13.02 -11.67 31.29
CA VAL A 403 -13.30 -10.57 32.23
C VAL A 403 -14.55 -10.91 33.03
N ASN A 404 -14.46 -10.81 34.36
CA ASN A 404 -15.64 -10.92 35.23
C ASN A 404 -16.32 -9.55 35.33
N GLU A 405 -17.65 -9.54 35.30
CA GLU A 405 -18.46 -8.33 35.47
C GLU A 405 -19.51 -8.51 36.57
N VAL A 406 -19.54 -7.54 37.48
CA VAL A 406 -20.55 -7.49 38.55
C VAL A 406 -21.35 -6.20 38.41
N HIS A 407 -22.62 -6.32 38.13
CA HIS A 407 -23.53 -5.19 37.90
C HIS A 407 -24.44 -4.95 39.12
N ASN A 408 -24.10 -3.95 39.91
CA ASN A 408 -24.92 -3.50 41.04
C ASN A 408 -25.68 -2.25 40.59
N ASN A 409 -26.87 -2.47 39.97
CA ASN A 409 -27.72 -1.40 39.44
C ASN A 409 -27.12 -0.70 38.19
N THR A 410 -27.06 -1.42 37.08
CA THR A 410 -26.72 -0.87 35.76
C THR A 410 -27.99 -0.58 34.97
N GLY A 411 -28.13 0.63 34.43
CA GLY A 411 -29.31 1.05 33.67
C GLY A 411 -29.36 0.38 32.29
N SER A 412 -28.34 0.55 31.48
CA SER A 412 -28.26 -0.06 30.13
C SER A 412 -26.86 -0.50 29.74
N MET A 413 -26.78 -1.54 28.91
CA MET A 413 -25.56 -2.00 28.30
C MET A 413 -25.77 -2.25 26.79
N LEU A 414 -24.96 -1.61 25.94
CA LEU A 414 -24.95 -1.80 24.50
C LEU A 414 -23.62 -2.46 24.09
N LEU A 415 -23.70 -3.56 23.34
CA LEU A 415 -22.60 -4.17 22.63
C LEU A 415 -22.82 -3.96 21.13
N ASN A 416 -21.97 -3.19 20.48
CA ASN A 416 -22.10 -2.78 19.07
C ASN A 416 -20.81 -3.11 18.31
N GLY A 417 -20.73 -4.29 17.69
CA GLY A 417 -19.48 -4.81 17.14
C GLY A 417 -18.44 -5.07 18.23
N PHE A 418 -18.85 -5.68 19.34
CA PHE A 418 -17.99 -5.94 20.50
C PHE A 418 -18.11 -7.40 20.94
N ASN A 419 -17.00 -8.06 21.16
CA ASN A 419 -16.95 -9.44 21.60
C ASN A 419 -16.77 -9.52 23.12
N GLN A 420 -17.46 -10.45 23.74
CA GLN A 420 -17.29 -10.78 25.15
C GLN A 420 -17.27 -12.29 25.30
N GLU A 421 -16.11 -12.82 25.67
CA GLU A 421 -15.83 -14.24 25.69
C GLU A 421 -15.31 -14.69 27.06
N GLY A 422 -15.90 -15.72 27.62
CA GLY A 422 -15.55 -16.22 28.96
C GLY A 422 -15.88 -15.21 30.05
N GLY A 423 -15.32 -15.46 31.25
CA GLY A 423 -15.63 -14.68 32.45
C GLY A 423 -17.01 -14.98 33.03
N LYS A 424 -17.34 -14.31 34.11
CA LYS A 424 -18.64 -14.45 34.81
C LYS A 424 -19.31 -13.08 34.88
N ILE A 425 -20.54 -12.98 34.36
CA ILE A 425 -21.36 -11.77 34.46
C ILE A 425 -22.46 -12.00 35.45
N THR A 426 -22.59 -11.12 36.45
CA THR A 426 -23.59 -11.24 37.55
C THR A 426 -24.23 -9.89 37.86
N GLY A 427 -25.39 -9.92 38.52
CA GLY A 427 -26.07 -8.73 39.02
C GLY A 427 -27.25 -8.29 38.17
N ASN A 428 -27.57 -6.99 38.17
CA ASN A 428 -28.75 -6.42 37.55
C ASN A 428 -28.41 -5.40 36.47
N ILE A 429 -28.92 -5.62 35.25
CA ILE A 429 -28.85 -4.71 34.12
C ILE A 429 -30.26 -4.46 33.62
N GLY A 430 -30.69 -3.21 33.56
CA GLY A 430 -32.06 -2.86 33.16
C GLY A 430 -32.35 -3.19 31.68
N LYS A 431 -31.41 -2.91 30.77
CA LYS A 431 -31.52 -3.20 29.33
C LYS A 431 -30.17 -3.67 28.77
N VAL A 432 -30.21 -4.75 28.00
CA VAL A 432 -29.04 -5.20 27.20
C VAL A 432 -29.41 -5.17 25.73
N GLU A 433 -28.55 -4.60 24.89
CA GLU A 433 -28.69 -4.57 23.44
C GLU A 433 -27.41 -5.04 22.79
N VAL A 434 -27.51 -5.91 21.78
CA VAL A 434 -26.38 -6.47 21.05
C VAL A 434 -26.60 -6.24 19.55
N ILE A 435 -25.66 -5.55 18.91
CA ILE A 435 -25.68 -5.22 17.50
C ILE A 435 -24.38 -5.72 16.86
N SER A 436 -24.49 -6.50 15.81
CA SER A 436 -23.33 -6.88 14.98
C SER A 436 -22.99 -5.80 13.96
N ARG A 437 -21.73 -5.60 13.69
CA ARG A 437 -21.22 -4.76 12.61
C ARG A 437 -20.68 -5.62 11.47
N GLN A 438 -20.91 -5.21 10.25
CA GLN A 438 -20.45 -5.92 9.05
C GLN A 438 -19.53 -5.04 8.25
N ASN A 439 -18.40 -5.58 7.87
CA ASN A 439 -17.50 -4.93 6.91
C ASN A 439 -18.17 -4.89 5.54
N THR A 440 -18.02 -3.79 4.85
CA THR A 440 -18.51 -3.60 3.48
C THR A 440 -17.37 -3.19 2.56
N SER A 441 -17.40 -3.71 1.33
CA SER A 441 -16.49 -3.30 0.27
C SER A 441 -17.28 -3.13 -1.02
N THR A 442 -17.13 -1.98 -1.64
CA THR A 442 -17.77 -1.67 -2.91
C THR A 442 -16.71 -1.30 -3.93
N THR A 443 -16.65 -2.05 -5.02
CA THR A 443 -15.74 -1.75 -6.13
C THR A 443 -16.54 -1.40 -7.37
N THR A 444 -16.24 -0.24 -7.94
CA THR A 444 -16.78 0.23 -9.22
C THR A 444 -15.65 0.43 -10.20
N GLY A 445 -15.89 0.10 -11.46
CA GLY A 445 -14.85 0.26 -12.47
C GLY A 445 -15.41 0.35 -13.87
N SER A 446 -14.64 0.96 -14.74
CA SER A 446 -14.93 0.99 -16.18
C SER A 446 -13.64 0.80 -16.96
N SER A 447 -13.72 0.00 -18.02
CA SER A 447 -12.63 -0.16 -18.99
C SER A 447 -13.18 0.03 -20.40
N LYS A 448 -12.48 0.85 -21.18
CA LYS A 448 -12.80 1.11 -22.59
C LYS A 448 -11.53 0.98 -23.41
N GLY A 449 -11.58 0.22 -24.50
CA GLY A 449 -10.46 0.08 -25.41
C GLY A 449 -10.96 0.12 -26.86
N MET A 450 -10.17 0.70 -27.73
CA MET A 450 -10.37 0.70 -29.16
C MET A 450 -9.03 0.39 -29.83
N SER A 451 -9.07 -0.52 -30.79
CA SER A 451 -7.94 -0.77 -31.67
C SER A 451 -8.46 -0.89 -33.10
N VAL A 452 -7.88 -0.10 -33.99
CA VAL A 452 -8.18 -0.12 -35.42
C VAL A 452 -6.87 -0.40 -36.15
N GLY A 453 -6.85 -1.48 -36.91
CA GLY A 453 -5.71 -1.84 -37.78
C GLY A 453 -6.14 -1.81 -39.23
N VAL A 454 -5.34 -1.23 -40.09
CA VAL A 454 -5.48 -1.28 -41.55
C VAL A 454 -4.28 -1.98 -42.13
N SER A 455 -4.50 -3.06 -42.83
CA SER A 455 -3.48 -3.72 -43.63
C SER A 455 -3.92 -3.73 -45.10
N SER A 456 -3.12 -3.14 -45.95
CA SER A 456 -3.37 -3.23 -47.39
C SER A 456 -2.56 -4.38 -48.00
N GLN A 457 -3.27 -5.38 -48.44
CA GLN A 457 -2.77 -6.31 -49.49
C GLN A 457 -3.11 -5.78 -50.90
N VAL A 458 -3.44 -4.49 -50.99
CA VAL A 458 -3.81 -3.91 -52.26
C VAL A 458 -2.62 -3.29 -52.91
N LEU A 459 -2.12 -3.92 -53.91
CA LEU A 459 -1.74 -3.35 -55.20
C LEU A 459 -1.36 -4.52 -56.13
N LYS A 460 -2.35 -5.33 -56.49
CA LYS A 460 -2.20 -6.27 -57.59
C LYS A 460 -2.82 -5.80 -58.92
N GLU A 461 -3.32 -4.58 -58.98
CA GLU A 461 -3.94 -4.11 -60.24
C GLU A 461 -3.69 -2.64 -60.53
N PHE A 462 -2.43 -2.24 -60.74
CA PHE A 462 -2.10 -1.09 -61.55
C PHE A 462 -0.90 -1.38 -62.41
N GLN A 463 -1.02 -2.34 -63.30
CA GLN A 463 -0.23 -2.49 -64.51
C GLN A 463 -1.09 -3.19 -65.53
N HIS A 464 -1.81 -2.39 -66.29
CA HIS A 464 -2.12 -2.55 -67.69
C HIS A 464 -3.15 -1.47 -68.07
N GLN A 465 -2.66 -0.31 -68.41
CA GLN A 465 -3.07 0.45 -69.60
C GLN A 465 -1.93 1.34 -70.03
#